data_41590f1a5c834ce01bd06eeaafb697a0
#
_entry.id   41590f1a5c834ce01bd06eeaafb697a0
#
_cell.length_a   1.000
_cell.length_b   1.000
_cell.length_c   1.000
_cell.angle_alpha   90.00
_cell.angle_beta   90.00
_cell.angle_gamma   90.00
#
_symmetry.space_group_name_H-M   'P 1'
#
loop_
_entity.id
_entity.type
_entity.pdbx_description
1 polymer ?
#
loop_
_entity_poly.entity_id
_entity_poly.type
_entity_poly.pdbx_seq_one_letter_code
_entity_poly.pdbx_strand_id
1 'polypeptide(L)'
;MNKEELQVVALKNGTVIDHIPTDKLFTVVSLLGLKNSDSTITIGNNLVSKKLGKKGLIKVADRFFSDEEISRLSVVAPNVQLNIIHDYEVVEKKQVIMPDVIKGLVKCGNPKCITNNEPMTTIFHVICKENGILKCHYCEKEQNKETIKLL
;
A
#
# COMPACT_ATOMS: atom_id res chain seq x y z
N MET A 1 -21.02 -16.07 -4.44
CA MET A 1 -20.73 -15.02 -3.44
C MET A 1 -20.96 -15.55 -2.04
N ASN A 2 -19.98 -15.45 -1.16
CA ASN A 2 -20.11 -15.91 0.21
C ASN A 2 -20.70 -14.80 1.11
N LYS A 3 -20.98 -15.12 2.41
CA LYS A 3 -21.58 -14.15 3.32
C LYS A 3 -20.72 -12.92 3.56
N GLU A 4 -19.40 -13.07 3.57
CA GLU A 4 -18.49 -11.94 3.79
C GLU A 4 -18.56 -10.95 2.63
N GLU A 5 -18.65 -11.44 1.41
CA GLU A 5 -18.79 -10.58 0.23
C GLU A 5 -20.11 -9.82 0.23
N LEU A 6 -21.18 -10.44 0.75
CA LEU A 6 -22.49 -9.79 0.85
C LEU A 6 -22.53 -8.66 1.87
N GLN A 7 -21.61 -8.65 2.83
CA GLN A 7 -21.54 -7.60 3.85
C GLN A 7 -20.96 -6.30 3.32
N VAL A 8 -20.31 -6.32 2.15
CA VAL A 8 -19.65 -5.17 1.58
C VAL A 8 -20.42 -4.70 0.35
N VAL A 9 -20.71 -3.39 0.30
CA VAL A 9 -21.48 -2.78 -0.79
C VAL A 9 -20.79 -3.01 -2.13
N ALA A 10 -21.56 -3.39 -3.16
CA ALA A 10 -21.05 -3.56 -4.50
C ALA A 10 -20.56 -2.22 -5.08
N LEU A 11 -19.48 -2.25 -5.83
CA LEU A 11 -18.87 -1.09 -6.45
C LEU A 11 -19.15 -1.09 -7.95
N LYS A 12 -19.76 -0.01 -8.45
CA LYS A 12 -20.03 0.10 -9.89
C LYS A 12 -18.74 0.36 -10.68
N ASN A 13 -18.02 1.43 -10.30
CA ASN A 13 -16.75 1.79 -10.90
C ASN A 13 -15.81 2.22 -9.79
N GLY A 14 -14.55 1.89 -9.91
CA GLY A 14 -13.54 2.31 -8.95
C GLY A 14 -12.50 1.24 -8.69
N THR A 15 -11.90 1.29 -7.51
CA THR A 15 -10.83 0.39 -7.11
C THR A 15 -11.17 -0.28 -5.78
N VAL A 16 -10.94 -1.59 -5.72
CA VAL A 16 -10.98 -2.35 -4.47
C VAL A 16 -9.55 -2.72 -4.09
N ILE A 17 -9.15 -2.35 -2.88
CA ILE A 17 -7.86 -2.74 -2.31
C ILE A 17 -8.14 -3.87 -1.33
N ASP A 18 -7.71 -5.07 -1.66
CA ASP A 18 -8.02 -6.28 -0.90
C ASP A 18 -6.74 -6.89 -0.29
N HIS A 19 -6.93 -7.79 0.67
CA HIS A 19 -5.85 -8.50 1.36
C HIS A 19 -4.89 -7.55 2.10
N ILE A 20 -5.44 -6.46 2.67
CA ILE A 20 -4.66 -5.53 3.47
C ILE A 20 -4.44 -6.13 4.86
N PRO A 21 -3.18 -6.20 5.35
CA PRO A 21 -2.95 -6.60 6.74
C PRO A 21 -3.72 -5.66 7.69
N THR A 22 -4.37 -6.23 8.71
CA THR A 22 -5.25 -5.45 9.59
C THR A 22 -4.55 -4.33 10.34
N ASP A 23 -3.26 -4.49 10.61
CA ASP A 23 -2.43 -3.47 11.26
C ASP A 23 -2.00 -2.36 10.29
N LYS A 24 -2.21 -2.52 8.98
CA LYS A 24 -1.85 -1.54 7.95
C LYS A 24 -3.02 -0.81 7.32
N LEU A 25 -4.26 -1.19 7.64
CA LEU A 25 -5.45 -0.64 7.00
C LEU A 25 -5.50 0.89 7.07
N PHE A 26 -5.38 1.44 8.27
CA PHE A 26 -5.48 2.90 8.45
C PHE A 26 -4.24 3.63 7.93
N THR A 27 -3.09 2.97 7.89
CA THR A 27 -1.90 3.50 7.23
C THR A 27 -2.15 3.66 5.73
N VAL A 28 -2.77 2.68 5.09
CA VAL A 28 -3.14 2.74 3.67
C VAL A 28 -4.16 3.87 3.42
N VAL A 29 -5.16 4.01 4.28
CA VAL A 29 -6.15 5.10 4.19
C VAL A 29 -5.44 6.46 4.21
N SER A 30 -4.52 6.64 5.13
CA SER A 30 -3.74 7.88 5.26
C SER A 30 -2.84 8.11 4.05
N LEU A 31 -2.15 7.07 3.62
CA LEU A 31 -1.21 7.14 2.48
C LEU A 31 -1.89 7.61 1.20
N LEU A 32 -3.09 7.10 0.93
CA LEU A 32 -3.83 7.40 -0.28
C LEU A 32 -4.71 8.66 -0.16
N GLY A 33 -4.64 9.34 0.98
CA GLY A 33 -5.39 10.57 1.21
C GLY A 33 -6.91 10.37 1.22
N LEU A 34 -7.38 9.20 1.60
CA LEU A 34 -8.81 8.87 1.52
C LEU A 34 -9.66 9.64 2.52
N LYS A 35 -9.08 10.10 3.61
CA LYS A 35 -9.78 10.90 4.62
C LYS A 35 -10.36 12.19 4.03
N ASN A 36 -9.67 12.78 3.07
CA ASN A 36 -10.07 14.04 2.45
C ASN A 36 -10.69 13.85 1.06
N SER A 37 -11.02 12.62 0.69
CA SER A 37 -11.64 12.30 -0.59
C SER A 37 -13.13 12.55 -0.56
N ASP A 38 -13.69 13.08 -1.66
CA ASP A 38 -15.13 13.23 -1.84
C ASP A 38 -15.80 11.96 -2.36
N SER A 39 -15.02 10.95 -2.72
CA SER A 39 -15.55 9.68 -3.20
C SER A 39 -16.19 8.89 -2.07
N THR A 40 -17.19 8.08 -2.43
CA THR A 40 -17.75 7.11 -1.47
C THR A 40 -16.69 6.04 -1.18
N ILE A 41 -16.40 5.86 0.09
CA ILE A 41 -15.40 4.91 0.54
C ILE A 41 -16.03 3.91 1.50
N THR A 42 -15.83 2.64 1.25
CA THR A 42 -16.26 1.57 2.13
C THR A 42 -15.04 0.86 2.68
N ILE A 43 -14.96 0.75 4.01
CA ILE A 43 -13.83 0.13 4.69
C ILE A 43 -14.34 -1.03 5.53
N GLY A 44 -13.74 -2.20 5.33
CA GLY A 44 -13.94 -3.35 6.20
C GLY A 44 -12.63 -3.75 6.83
N ASN A 45 -12.62 -4.05 8.11
CA ASN A 45 -11.43 -4.54 8.78
C ASN A 45 -11.76 -5.79 9.60
N ASN A 46 -10.74 -6.59 9.86
CA ASN A 46 -10.90 -7.86 10.59
C ASN A 46 -11.87 -8.83 9.89
N LEU A 47 -11.93 -8.76 8.57
CA LEU A 47 -12.72 -9.69 7.77
C LEU A 47 -12.01 -11.04 7.70
N VAL A 48 -12.79 -12.12 7.69
CA VAL A 48 -12.23 -13.47 7.61
C VAL A 48 -11.51 -13.67 6.28
N SER A 49 -10.27 -14.14 6.34
CA SER A 49 -9.45 -14.41 5.16
C SER A 49 -8.78 -15.76 5.29
N LYS A 50 -8.92 -16.59 4.27
CA LYS A 50 -8.22 -17.88 4.22
C LYS A 50 -6.70 -17.71 4.11
N LYS A 51 -6.26 -16.62 3.45
CA LYS A 51 -4.86 -16.35 3.20
C LYS A 51 -4.16 -15.71 4.40
N LEU A 52 -4.83 -14.78 5.09
CA LEU A 52 -4.23 -13.96 6.14
C LEU A 52 -4.82 -14.21 7.53
N GLY A 53 -5.83 -15.06 7.65
CA GLY A 53 -6.63 -15.18 8.87
C GLY A 53 -7.66 -14.07 8.95
N LYS A 54 -7.22 -12.83 9.10
CA LYS A 54 -8.07 -11.65 9.02
C LYS A 54 -7.44 -10.63 8.07
N LYS A 55 -8.27 -9.84 7.40
CA LYS A 55 -7.82 -8.86 6.42
C LYS A 55 -8.61 -7.56 6.52
N GLY A 56 -8.02 -6.49 5.97
CA GLY A 56 -8.70 -5.24 5.67
C GLY A 56 -9.07 -5.18 4.19
N LEU A 57 -10.09 -4.39 3.89
CA LEU A 57 -10.56 -4.17 2.53
C LEU A 57 -11.04 -2.74 2.41
N ILE A 58 -10.70 -2.07 1.30
CA ILE A 58 -11.12 -0.70 1.03
C ILE A 58 -11.72 -0.66 -0.37
N LYS A 59 -12.92 -0.10 -0.50
CA LYS A 59 -13.55 0.18 -1.79
C LYS A 59 -13.65 1.68 -1.98
N VAL A 60 -13.11 2.19 -3.09
CA VAL A 60 -13.13 3.62 -3.41
C VAL A 60 -13.88 3.81 -4.72
N ALA A 61 -15.04 4.46 -4.65
CA ALA A 61 -15.87 4.70 -5.82
C ALA A 61 -15.25 5.76 -6.73
N ASP A 62 -15.31 5.49 -8.05
CA ASP A 62 -14.92 6.43 -9.10
C ASP A 62 -13.48 6.94 -9.01
N ARG A 63 -12.59 6.15 -8.39
CA ARG A 63 -11.19 6.52 -8.29
C ARG A 63 -10.28 5.37 -8.71
N PHE A 64 -9.29 5.71 -9.52
CA PHE A 64 -8.25 4.79 -9.98
C PHE A 64 -6.91 5.38 -9.57
N PHE A 65 -6.01 4.54 -9.08
CA PHE A 65 -4.74 5.01 -8.53
C PHE A 65 -3.65 5.03 -9.59
N SER A 66 -2.78 6.05 -9.52
CA SER A 66 -1.64 6.18 -10.41
C SER A 66 -0.54 5.18 -10.05
N ASP A 67 0.41 5.00 -10.97
CA ASP A 67 1.57 4.13 -10.72
C ASP A 67 2.41 4.64 -9.53
N GLU A 68 2.49 5.96 -9.35
CA GLU A 68 3.17 6.55 -8.20
C GLU A 68 2.47 6.18 -6.88
N GLU A 69 1.15 6.30 -6.85
CA GLU A 69 0.38 5.92 -5.66
C GLU A 69 0.52 4.43 -5.35
N ILE A 70 0.51 3.57 -6.38
CA ILE A 70 0.70 2.14 -6.23
C ILE A 70 2.12 1.82 -5.73
N SER A 71 3.12 2.54 -6.20
CA SER A 71 4.50 2.38 -5.74
C SER A 71 4.65 2.73 -4.26
N ARG A 72 4.02 3.80 -3.81
CA ARG A 72 3.99 4.17 -2.39
C ARG A 72 3.28 3.09 -1.55
N LEU A 73 2.18 2.58 -2.07
CA LEU A 73 1.44 1.50 -1.42
C LEU A 73 2.29 0.24 -1.25
N SER A 74 3.11 -0.09 -2.25
CA SER A 74 3.97 -1.27 -2.22
C SER A 74 4.99 -1.26 -1.07
N VAL A 75 5.41 -0.08 -0.64
CA VAL A 75 6.35 0.07 0.48
C VAL A 75 5.68 -0.22 1.81
N VAL A 76 4.44 0.25 1.97
CA VAL A 76 3.69 0.14 3.23
C VAL A 76 3.00 -1.21 3.38
N ALA A 77 2.37 -1.68 2.31
CA ALA A 77 1.58 -2.91 2.32
C ALA A 77 1.85 -3.71 1.05
N PRO A 78 3.01 -4.36 0.95
CA PRO A 78 3.28 -5.23 -0.19
C PRO A 78 2.32 -6.42 -0.19
N ASN A 79 2.06 -6.97 -1.38
CA ASN A 79 1.19 -8.12 -1.60
C ASN A 79 -0.31 -7.84 -1.45
N VAL A 80 -0.73 -6.59 -1.30
CA VAL A 80 -2.16 -6.27 -1.41
C VAL A 80 -2.61 -6.48 -2.85
N GLN A 81 -3.88 -6.78 -3.03
CA GLN A 81 -4.47 -6.98 -4.35
C GLN A 81 -5.32 -5.79 -4.72
N LEU A 82 -5.09 -5.24 -5.91
CA LEU A 82 -5.92 -4.19 -6.48
C LEU A 82 -6.85 -4.80 -7.51
N ASN A 83 -8.15 -4.56 -7.37
CA ASN A 83 -9.15 -4.95 -8.35
C ASN A 83 -9.75 -3.70 -8.95
N ILE A 84 -9.64 -3.56 -10.26
CA ILE A 84 -10.21 -2.44 -11.00
C ILE A 84 -11.61 -2.85 -11.45
N ILE A 85 -12.60 -2.03 -11.09
CA ILE A 85 -14.02 -2.33 -11.32
C ILE A 85 -14.60 -1.37 -12.35
N HIS A 86 -15.26 -1.90 -13.36
CA HIS A 86 -16.09 -1.17 -14.32
C HIS A 86 -17.41 -1.90 -14.52
N ASP A 87 -18.51 -1.19 -14.38
CA ASP A 87 -19.86 -1.74 -14.53
C ASP A 87 -20.09 -2.99 -13.66
N TYR A 88 -19.66 -2.91 -12.38
CA TYR A 88 -19.80 -3.97 -11.38
C TYR A 88 -18.94 -5.22 -11.66
N GLU A 89 -18.07 -5.16 -12.67
CA GLU A 89 -17.21 -6.29 -13.01
C GLU A 89 -15.74 -5.97 -12.78
N VAL A 90 -14.99 -6.95 -12.32
CA VAL A 90 -13.53 -6.84 -12.17
C VAL A 90 -12.91 -6.97 -13.56
N VAL A 91 -12.37 -5.86 -14.08
CA VAL A 91 -11.74 -5.83 -15.40
C VAL A 91 -10.24 -6.06 -15.34
N GLU A 92 -9.64 -5.83 -14.18
CA GLU A 92 -8.21 -6.03 -13.98
C GLU A 92 -7.92 -6.38 -12.53
N LYS A 93 -7.02 -7.34 -12.33
CA LYS A 93 -6.50 -7.70 -11.01
C LYS A 93 -4.99 -7.51 -11.01
N LYS A 94 -4.48 -6.73 -10.06
CA LYS A 94 -3.04 -6.49 -9.90
C LYS A 94 -2.62 -6.85 -8.49
N GLN A 95 -1.53 -7.58 -8.36
CA GLN A 95 -0.88 -7.76 -7.07
C GLN A 95 0.19 -6.69 -6.93
N VAL A 96 0.15 -5.95 -5.84
CA VAL A 96 1.16 -4.91 -5.55
C VAL A 96 2.42 -5.61 -5.03
N ILE A 97 3.53 -5.39 -5.71
CA ILE A 97 4.81 -6.00 -5.38
C ILE A 97 5.84 -4.90 -5.14
N MET A 98 6.61 -5.03 -4.06
CA MET A 98 7.67 -4.09 -3.76
C MET A 98 8.76 -4.19 -4.83
N PRO A 99 9.17 -3.07 -5.48
CA PRO A 99 10.22 -3.10 -6.49
C PRO A 99 11.60 -3.35 -5.84
N ASP A 100 12.59 -3.68 -6.66
CA ASP A 100 13.95 -3.93 -6.18
C ASP A 100 14.65 -2.65 -5.69
N VAL A 101 14.32 -1.52 -6.29
CA VAL A 101 14.89 -0.21 -5.95
C VAL A 101 13.76 0.79 -5.75
N ILE A 102 13.85 1.54 -4.67
CA ILE A 102 12.84 2.55 -4.30
C ILE A 102 13.51 3.92 -4.29
N LYS A 103 13.01 4.85 -5.09
CA LYS A 103 13.58 6.20 -5.22
C LYS A 103 12.58 7.25 -4.78
N GLY A 104 13.02 8.14 -3.89
CA GLY A 104 12.25 9.33 -3.53
C GLY A 104 10.99 9.09 -2.71
N LEU A 105 10.79 7.90 -2.15
CA LEU A 105 9.59 7.56 -1.40
C LEU A 105 9.83 7.37 0.09
N VAL A 106 11.01 6.92 0.47
CA VAL A 106 11.35 6.54 1.83
C VAL A 106 12.39 7.49 2.40
N LYS A 107 12.17 7.93 3.65
CA LYS A 107 13.13 8.71 4.40
C LYS A 107 14.12 7.79 5.09
N CYS A 108 15.43 8.10 4.98
CA CYS A 108 16.44 7.33 5.72
C CYS A 108 16.30 7.57 7.22
N GLY A 109 16.28 6.50 7.99
CA GLY A 109 16.18 6.56 9.46
C GLY A 109 17.49 6.97 10.15
N ASN A 110 18.59 7.08 9.41
CA ASN A 110 19.86 7.51 9.94
C ASN A 110 19.97 9.05 9.89
N PRO A 111 19.94 9.74 11.05
CA PRO A 111 20.01 11.20 11.06
C PRO A 111 21.28 11.76 10.42
N LYS A 112 22.35 10.97 10.39
CA LYS A 112 23.64 11.36 9.81
C LYS A 112 23.76 11.08 8.32
N CYS A 113 22.75 10.44 7.71
CA CYS A 113 22.77 10.18 6.28
C CYS A 113 22.73 11.48 5.50
N ILE A 114 23.50 11.54 4.41
CA ILE A 114 23.56 12.72 3.54
C ILE A 114 22.18 13.10 3.02
N THR A 115 21.29 12.12 2.79
CA THR A 115 19.94 12.39 2.30
C THR A 115 19.08 13.18 3.28
N ASN A 116 19.43 13.18 4.57
CA ASN A 116 18.73 13.95 5.60
C ASN A 116 19.40 15.31 5.86
N ASN A 117 20.56 15.55 5.29
CA ASN A 117 21.34 16.77 5.52
C ASN A 117 21.50 17.62 4.27
N GLU A 118 21.18 17.09 3.10
CA GLU A 118 21.21 17.79 1.84
C GLU A 118 19.95 17.49 1.02
N PRO A 119 19.52 18.42 0.12
CA PRO A 119 18.35 18.20 -0.71
C PRO A 119 18.69 17.24 -1.85
N MET A 120 18.44 15.95 -1.62
CA MET A 120 18.70 14.93 -2.65
C MET A 120 17.66 13.82 -2.56
N THR A 121 17.46 13.15 -3.68
CA THR A 121 16.52 12.04 -3.80
C THR A 121 17.07 10.82 -3.07
N THR A 122 16.26 10.23 -2.18
CA THR A 122 16.64 8.99 -1.50
C THR A 122 16.57 7.81 -2.47
N ILE A 123 17.46 6.86 -2.25
CA ILE A 123 17.50 5.60 -3.01
C ILE A 123 17.69 4.47 -2.01
N PHE A 124 16.79 3.49 -2.08
CA PHE A 124 16.86 2.29 -1.24
C PHE A 124 16.85 1.05 -2.11
N HIS A 125 17.64 0.06 -1.71
CA HIS A 125 17.65 -1.25 -2.32
C HIS A 125 16.87 -2.22 -1.43
N VAL A 126 15.98 -3.00 -2.03
CA VAL A 126 15.20 -3.99 -1.29
C VAL A 126 16.06 -5.24 -1.14
N ILE A 127 16.47 -5.52 0.11
CA ILE A 127 17.33 -6.67 0.44
C ILE A 127 16.49 -7.94 0.60
N CYS A 128 15.34 -7.81 1.26
CA CYS A 128 14.43 -8.93 1.47
C CYS A 128 12.99 -8.45 1.32
N LYS A 129 12.32 -8.87 0.25
CA LYS A 129 10.94 -8.47 -0.02
C LYS A 129 9.96 -9.06 0.98
N GLU A 130 10.20 -10.29 1.43
CA GLU A 130 9.32 -10.98 2.38
C GLU A 130 9.27 -10.27 3.73
N ASN A 131 10.44 -9.83 4.21
CA ASN A 131 10.56 -9.19 5.51
C ASN A 131 10.53 -7.67 5.42
N GLY A 132 10.50 -7.11 4.22
CA GLY A 132 10.48 -5.66 4.02
C GLY A 132 11.75 -4.97 4.50
N ILE A 133 12.92 -5.58 4.25
CA ILE A 133 14.21 -5.00 4.64
C ILE A 133 14.76 -4.19 3.48
N LEU A 134 15.06 -2.92 3.75
CA LEU A 134 15.61 -1.96 2.80
C LEU A 134 16.98 -1.51 3.25
N LYS A 135 17.84 -1.23 2.27
CA LYS A 135 19.19 -0.70 2.53
C LYS A 135 19.36 0.64 1.82
N CYS A 136 19.74 1.66 2.57
CA CYS A 136 20.03 2.98 2.00
C CYS A 136 21.23 2.89 1.06
N HIS A 137 21.07 3.44 -0.15
CA HIS A 137 22.14 3.47 -1.15
C HIS A 137 23.38 4.24 -0.68
N TYR A 138 23.16 5.33 0.09
CA TYR A 138 24.23 6.25 0.49
C TYR A 138 24.91 5.86 1.78
N CYS A 139 24.17 5.62 2.86
CA CYS A 139 24.75 5.29 4.16
C CYS A 139 24.85 3.79 4.43
N GLU A 140 24.24 2.98 3.58
CA GLU A 140 24.25 1.53 3.64
C GLU A 140 23.61 0.90 4.89
N LYS A 141 22.91 1.68 5.72
CA LYS A 141 22.18 1.13 6.85
C LYS A 141 20.91 0.43 6.39
N GLU A 142 20.65 -0.73 6.99
CA GLU A 142 19.43 -1.48 6.75
C GLU A 142 18.29 -0.97 7.63
N GLN A 143 17.08 -0.98 7.09
CA GLN A 143 15.86 -0.59 7.78
C GLN A 143 14.77 -1.58 7.43
N ASN A 144 13.86 -1.86 8.36
CA ASN A 144 12.77 -2.78 8.12
C ASN A 144 11.44 -2.03 7.93
N LYS A 145 10.44 -2.73 7.38
CA LYS A 145 9.14 -2.16 7.10
C LYS A 145 8.42 -1.59 8.31
N GLU A 146 8.76 -2.05 9.52
CA GLU A 146 8.13 -1.58 10.76
C GLU A 146 8.62 -0.18 11.15
N THR A 147 9.84 0.18 10.76
CA THR A 147 10.47 1.45 11.12
C THR A 147 10.56 2.44 9.95
N ILE A 148 10.18 2.02 8.75
CA ILE A 148 10.23 2.85 7.55
C ILE A 148 9.26 4.03 7.68
N LYS A 149 9.74 5.23 7.30
CA LYS A 149 8.90 6.42 7.16
C LYS A 149 8.91 6.88 5.71
N LEU A 150 7.75 7.26 5.22
CA LEU A 150 7.61 7.82 3.88
C LEU A 150 7.94 9.32 3.90
N LEU A 151 8.45 9.80 2.78
CA LEU A 151 8.68 11.22 2.56
C LEU A 151 7.38 11.97 2.36
#